data_8e440d90f0729d89b523ec4841bae177
#
_entry.id   8e440d90f0729d89b523ec4841bae177
#
_cell.length_a   1.000
_cell.length_b   1.000
_cell.length_c   1.000
_cell.angle_alpha   90.00
_cell.angle_beta   90.00
_cell.angle_gamma   90.00
#
_symmetry.space_group_name_H-M   'P 1'
#
loop_
_entity.id
_entity.type
_entity.pdbx_description
1 polymer ?
#
loop_
_entity_poly.entity_id
_entity_poly.type
_entity_poly.pdbx_seq_one_letter_code
_entity_poly.pdbx_strand_id
1 'polypeptide(L)'
;MNKPGGKFFMVMVLAVSIAAALMGYETAAAQWEAEWQKTLEAGKKEGKVSGYIGLLAPALRKEVAAFQEKFGIQIEITPGRGSDLTKKLRTERAAGIHLADVAINGSNTMYAAKNMGATVPLDDKLILPEVTNPKFWYTQDHLPYLDKEKHLFYFYAYPNRDIAINTDLVKPGEIQSWQDLLKPQYKGKIVWSDPSIFGSGFNGFATNLMSKMTDENFYRRLVATQEITLSRNLRQMGEWLARGKYPIAVAVEGRAIAEMVNAGAHIAYVALKEGAYLSYSAGIIAFAADAPHPNAAKVFVNWLLSRDGQGFAQRATKYMSARNDIPTEGIVNPESMRVPGEKYFIASNTTENWIEEHQPKYLALAKEIFGPLIGR
;
A
#
# COMPACT_ATOMS: atom_id res chain seq x y z
N MET A 1 -15.33 -51.57 -43.04
CA MET A 1 -15.82 -50.30 -43.57
C MET A 1 -15.59 -49.25 -42.49
N ASN A 2 -14.46 -48.55 -42.55
CA ASN A 2 -14.13 -47.45 -41.62
C ASN A 2 -14.77 -46.16 -42.11
N LYS A 3 -15.59 -45.53 -41.30
CA LYS A 3 -16.19 -44.23 -41.58
C LYS A 3 -15.18 -43.10 -41.30
N PRO A 4 -14.79 -42.26 -42.30
CA PRO A 4 -13.84 -41.17 -42.12
C PRO A 4 -14.50 -39.84 -41.69
N GLY A 5 -15.67 -39.83 -41.04
CA GLY A 5 -16.43 -38.59 -40.75
C GLY A 5 -16.07 -37.86 -39.45
N GLY A 6 -15.49 -38.56 -38.44
CA GLY A 6 -15.32 -37.97 -37.11
C GLY A 6 -14.15 -36.99 -36.95
N LYS A 7 -13.06 -37.21 -37.67
CA LYS A 7 -11.86 -36.36 -37.56
C LYS A 7 -12.04 -35.01 -38.28
N PHE A 8 -12.78 -34.98 -39.38
CA PHE A 8 -13.04 -33.73 -40.14
C PHE A 8 -13.99 -32.79 -39.40
N PHE A 9 -14.99 -33.36 -38.71
CA PHE A 9 -15.93 -32.56 -37.91
C PHE A 9 -15.28 -31.94 -36.68
N MET A 10 -14.35 -32.64 -35.99
CA MET A 10 -13.63 -32.17 -34.85
C MET A 10 -12.63 -31.04 -35.20
N VAL A 11 -11.96 -31.11 -36.34
CA VAL A 11 -11.05 -30.06 -36.83
C VAL A 11 -11.84 -28.81 -37.24
N MET A 12 -13.01 -28.97 -37.84
CA MET A 12 -13.86 -27.84 -38.24
C MET A 12 -14.47 -27.12 -37.03
N VAL A 13 -14.88 -27.82 -35.99
CA VAL A 13 -15.36 -27.23 -34.73
C VAL A 13 -14.25 -26.49 -34.01
N LEU A 14 -13.04 -27.05 -33.99
CA LEU A 14 -11.87 -26.37 -33.38
C LEU A 14 -11.48 -25.09 -34.13
N ALA A 15 -11.50 -25.13 -35.47
CA ALA A 15 -11.19 -23.99 -36.30
C ALA A 15 -12.23 -22.83 -36.16
N VAL A 16 -13.52 -23.19 -36.06
CA VAL A 16 -14.60 -22.21 -35.83
C VAL A 16 -14.51 -21.60 -34.43
N SER A 17 -14.15 -22.39 -33.41
CA SER A 17 -13.97 -21.92 -32.04
C SER A 17 -12.75 -20.98 -31.92
N ILE A 18 -11.66 -21.27 -32.64
CA ILE A 18 -10.48 -20.41 -32.67
C ILE A 18 -10.78 -19.09 -33.43
N ALA A 19 -11.47 -19.16 -34.54
CA ALA A 19 -11.86 -17.95 -35.31
C ALA A 19 -12.83 -17.06 -34.52
N ALA A 20 -13.81 -17.65 -33.83
CA ALA A 20 -14.71 -16.90 -32.95
C ALA A 20 -14.00 -16.26 -31.75
N ALA A 21 -13.01 -16.94 -31.18
CA ALA A 21 -12.17 -16.40 -30.10
C ALA A 21 -11.28 -15.25 -30.60
N LEU A 22 -10.70 -15.37 -31.79
CA LEU A 22 -9.89 -14.32 -32.42
C LEU A 22 -10.73 -13.09 -32.78
N MET A 23 -11.92 -13.29 -33.38
CA MET A 23 -12.84 -12.18 -33.66
C MET A 23 -13.34 -11.49 -32.37
N GLY A 24 -13.59 -12.25 -31.30
CA GLY A 24 -13.97 -11.70 -30.01
C GLY A 24 -12.83 -10.89 -29.38
N TYR A 25 -11.59 -11.30 -29.58
CA TYR A 25 -10.41 -10.60 -29.08
C TYR A 25 -10.14 -9.29 -29.86
N GLU A 26 -10.27 -9.33 -31.18
CA GLU A 26 -10.13 -8.14 -32.04
C GLU A 26 -11.22 -7.09 -31.78
N THR A 27 -12.47 -7.52 -31.53
CA THR A 27 -13.56 -6.59 -31.18
C THR A 27 -13.37 -5.96 -29.80
N ALA A 28 -12.92 -6.72 -28.80
CA ALA A 28 -12.63 -6.21 -27.45
C ALA A 28 -11.42 -5.24 -27.47
N ALA A 29 -10.37 -5.57 -28.22
CA ALA A 29 -9.22 -4.68 -28.41
C ALA A 29 -9.62 -3.36 -29.07
N ALA A 30 -10.38 -3.38 -30.12
CA ALA A 30 -10.87 -2.18 -30.80
C ALA A 30 -11.79 -1.32 -29.91
N GLN A 31 -12.55 -1.95 -29.01
CA GLN A 31 -13.48 -1.26 -28.13
C GLN A 31 -12.77 -0.42 -27.05
N TRP A 32 -11.80 -0.99 -26.34
CA TRP A 32 -11.08 -0.22 -25.31
C TRP A 32 -10.21 0.87 -25.91
N GLU A 33 -9.62 0.63 -27.09
CA GLU A 33 -8.83 1.66 -27.80
C GLU A 33 -9.70 2.85 -28.19
N ALA A 34 -10.89 2.59 -28.74
CA ALA A 34 -11.85 3.65 -29.09
C ALA A 34 -12.30 4.43 -27.85
N GLU A 35 -12.60 3.74 -26.74
CA GLU A 35 -12.96 4.38 -25.48
C GLU A 35 -11.81 5.22 -24.91
N TRP A 36 -10.58 4.68 -24.95
CA TRP A 36 -9.39 5.40 -24.52
C TRP A 36 -9.16 6.69 -25.32
N GLN A 37 -9.20 6.61 -26.65
CA GLN A 37 -9.04 7.78 -27.51
C GLN A 37 -10.13 8.83 -27.27
N LYS A 38 -11.38 8.42 -27.16
CA LYS A 38 -12.49 9.30 -26.81
C LYS A 38 -12.27 9.99 -25.46
N THR A 39 -11.83 9.25 -24.46
CA THR A 39 -11.56 9.77 -23.12
C THR A 39 -10.37 10.74 -23.15
N LEU A 40 -9.32 10.41 -23.86
CA LEU A 40 -8.14 11.27 -24.02
C LEU A 40 -8.50 12.60 -24.71
N GLU A 41 -9.26 12.57 -25.80
CA GLU A 41 -9.70 13.79 -26.47
C GLU A 41 -10.64 14.66 -25.61
N ALA A 42 -11.51 14.02 -24.83
CA ALA A 42 -12.35 14.74 -23.88
C ALA A 42 -11.53 15.35 -22.74
N GLY A 43 -10.56 14.58 -22.19
CA GLY A 43 -9.66 15.05 -21.14
C GLY A 43 -8.75 16.21 -21.60
N LYS A 44 -8.27 16.19 -22.85
CA LYS A 44 -7.55 17.32 -23.45
C LYS A 44 -8.40 18.59 -23.50
N LYS A 45 -9.70 18.46 -23.79
CA LYS A 45 -10.63 19.61 -23.79
C LYS A 45 -10.87 20.15 -22.38
N GLU A 46 -10.88 19.29 -21.36
CA GLU A 46 -10.94 19.69 -19.95
C GLU A 46 -9.62 20.37 -19.53
N GLY A 47 -8.50 20.00 -20.14
CA GLY A 47 -7.20 20.66 -20.06
C GLY A 47 -6.40 20.37 -18.80
N LYS A 48 -7.03 19.90 -17.71
CA LYS A 48 -6.36 19.65 -16.44
C LYS A 48 -7.04 18.57 -15.61
N VAL A 49 -6.27 18.03 -14.63
CA VAL A 49 -6.77 17.18 -13.55
C VAL A 49 -6.27 17.73 -12.21
N SER A 50 -7.17 17.86 -11.24
CA SER A 50 -6.85 18.38 -9.88
C SER A 50 -6.82 17.25 -8.87
N GLY A 51 -5.67 17.03 -8.21
CA GLY A 51 -5.45 15.96 -7.25
C GLY A 51 -5.20 16.44 -5.82
N TYR A 52 -5.90 15.85 -4.84
CA TYR A 52 -5.57 15.97 -3.43
C TYR A 52 -4.61 14.84 -3.04
N ILE A 53 -3.30 15.15 -2.98
CA ILE A 53 -2.26 14.15 -2.99
C ILE A 53 -1.32 14.30 -1.79
N GLY A 54 -1.14 13.19 -1.06
CA GLY A 54 -0.23 13.11 0.08
C GLY A 54 1.22 12.84 -0.31
N LEU A 55 1.74 11.69 0.09
CA LEU A 55 3.15 11.29 -0.04
C LEU A 55 3.72 11.42 -1.46
N LEU A 56 2.92 11.12 -2.47
CA LEU A 56 3.36 11.12 -3.86
C LEU A 56 3.47 12.55 -4.47
N ALA A 57 2.91 13.57 -3.82
CA ALA A 57 2.84 14.93 -4.37
C ALA A 57 4.20 15.53 -4.77
N PRO A 58 5.28 15.43 -3.99
CA PRO A 58 6.59 15.99 -4.36
C PRO A 58 7.18 15.35 -5.63
N ALA A 59 6.95 14.04 -5.80
CA ALA A 59 7.40 13.30 -6.96
C ALA A 59 6.59 13.64 -8.20
N LEU A 60 5.27 13.63 -8.09
CA LEU A 60 4.36 13.97 -9.20
C LEU A 60 4.60 15.39 -9.74
N ARG A 61 4.98 16.35 -8.89
CA ARG A 61 5.32 17.69 -9.35
C ARG A 61 6.48 17.73 -10.35
N LYS A 62 7.38 16.76 -10.28
CA LYS A 62 8.50 16.65 -11.24
C LYS A 62 8.06 16.07 -12.58
N GLU A 63 6.93 15.34 -12.59
CA GLU A 63 6.38 14.67 -13.78
C GLU A 63 5.28 15.46 -14.48
N VAL A 64 4.85 16.61 -13.89
CA VAL A 64 3.75 17.42 -14.48
C VAL A 64 4.01 17.77 -15.93
N ALA A 65 5.22 18.22 -16.27
CA ALA A 65 5.59 18.59 -17.62
C ALA A 65 5.55 17.39 -18.58
N ALA A 66 6.14 16.26 -18.18
CA ALA A 66 6.15 15.04 -19.01
C ALA A 66 4.75 14.46 -19.21
N PHE A 67 3.91 14.48 -18.19
CA PHE A 67 2.50 14.07 -18.32
C PHE A 67 1.75 14.98 -19.28
N GLN A 68 1.91 16.30 -19.14
CA GLN A 68 1.27 17.30 -20.02
C GLN A 68 1.75 17.13 -21.46
N GLU A 69 3.04 16.91 -21.69
CA GLU A 69 3.59 16.64 -23.03
C GLU A 69 2.97 15.37 -23.63
N LYS A 70 2.90 14.29 -22.84
CA LYS A 70 2.37 13.00 -23.31
C LYS A 70 0.86 13.02 -23.58
N PHE A 71 0.07 13.68 -22.74
CA PHE A 71 -1.41 13.59 -22.78
C PHE A 71 -2.12 14.90 -23.11
N GLY A 72 -1.42 16.04 -23.15
CA GLY A 72 -2.04 17.36 -23.37
C GLY A 72 -2.89 17.84 -22.18
N ILE A 73 -2.69 17.28 -20.97
CA ILE A 73 -3.48 17.54 -19.76
C ILE A 73 -2.53 17.97 -18.65
N GLN A 74 -2.82 19.08 -17.97
CA GLN A 74 -2.05 19.58 -16.84
C GLN A 74 -2.47 18.86 -15.55
N ILE A 75 -1.49 18.57 -14.65
CA ILE A 75 -1.77 18.07 -13.28
C ILE A 75 -1.68 19.25 -12.31
N GLU A 76 -2.78 19.58 -11.64
CA GLU A 76 -2.80 20.50 -10.49
C GLU A 76 -2.78 19.72 -9.19
N ILE A 77 -1.78 19.96 -8.33
CA ILE A 77 -1.60 19.20 -7.09
C ILE A 77 -1.83 20.09 -5.88
N THR A 78 -2.83 19.74 -5.09
CA THR A 78 -2.99 20.23 -3.72
C THR A 78 -2.35 19.21 -2.77
N PRO A 79 -1.16 19.49 -2.24
CA PRO A 79 -0.49 18.58 -1.32
C PRO A 79 -1.04 18.78 0.09
N GLY A 80 -1.00 17.72 0.91
CA GLY A 80 -1.37 17.85 2.33
C GLY A 80 -1.24 16.55 3.09
N ARG A 81 -1.19 16.68 4.42
CA ARG A 81 -1.35 15.53 5.32
C ARG A 81 -2.79 15.04 5.23
N GLY A 82 -3.02 13.76 5.51
CA GLY A 82 -4.35 13.18 5.43
C GLY A 82 -5.41 13.92 6.24
N SER A 83 -5.08 14.33 7.48
CA SER A 83 -5.97 15.15 8.33
C SER A 83 -6.37 16.48 7.71
N ASP A 84 -5.42 17.17 7.07
CA ASP A 84 -5.64 18.49 6.48
C ASP A 84 -6.51 18.37 5.22
N LEU A 85 -6.22 17.36 4.39
CA LEU A 85 -7.02 17.07 3.19
C LEU A 85 -8.43 16.60 3.54
N THR A 86 -8.60 15.80 4.60
CA THR A 86 -9.93 15.38 5.09
C THR A 86 -10.74 16.59 5.56
N LYS A 87 -10.11 17.51 6.33
CA LYS A 87 -10.76 18.74 6.79
C LYS A 87 -11.15 19.65 5.62
N LYS A 88 -10.23 19.84 4.66
CA LYS A 88 -10.46 20.64 3.45
C LYS A 88 -11.64 20.08 2.66
N LEU A 89 -11.63 18.78 2.37
CA LEU A 89 -12.69 18.10 1.62
C LEU A 89 -14.05 18.24 2.31
N ARG A 90 -14.10 18.09 3.64
CA ARG A 90 -15.34 18.28 4.42
C ARG A 90 -15.88 19.68 4.31
N THR A 91 -15.00 20.70 4.41
CA THR A 91 -15.40 22.12 4.33
C THR A 91 -15.92 22.47 2.93
N GLU A 92 -15.25 21.99 1.88
CA GLU A 92 -15.65 22.22 0.49
C GLU A 92 -17.01 21.59 0.19
N ARG A 93 -17.18 20.32 0.55
CA ARG A 93 -18.47 19.63 0.33
C ARG A 93 -19.62 20.28 1.09
N ALA A 94 -19.41 20.73 2.33
CA ALA A 94 -20.42 21.45 3.09
C ALA A 94 -20.81 22.79 2.41
N ALA A 95 -19.92 23.39 1.63
CA ALA A 95 -20.17 24.59 0.86
C ALA A 95 -20.66 24.31 -0.59
N GLY A 96 -20.85 23.02 -0.98
CA GLY A 96 -21.21 22.65 -2.35
C GLY A 96 -20.07 22.88 -3.37
N ILE A 97 -18.81 22.93 -2.90
CA ILE A 97 -17.64 23.18 -3.72
C ILE A 97 -16.93 21.84 -4.00
N HIS A 98 -16.63 21.61 -5.28
CA HIS A 98 -15.96 20.39 -5.76
C HIS A 98 -14.73 20.80 -6.57
N LEU A 99 -13.52 20.67 -5.99
CA LEU A 99 -12.27 21.11 -6.60
C LEU A 99 -11.36 19.96 -7.00
N ALA A 100 -11.52 18.79 -6.37
CA ALA A 100 -10.69 17.63 -6.65
C ALA A 100 -11.36 16.69 -7.65
N ASP A 101 -10.57 16.18 -8.58
CA ASP A 101 -10.94 15.10 -9.49
C ASP A 101 -10.54 13.74 -8.95
N VAL A 102 -9.40 13.69 -8.26
CA VAL A 102 -8.84 12.49 -7.65
C VAL A 102 -8.25 12.77 -6.27
N ALA A 103 -8.21 11.75 -5.43
CA ALA A 103 -7.48 11.81 -4.18
C ALA A 103 -6.50 10.63 -4.07
N ILE A 104 -5.27 10.89 -3.54
CA ILE A 104 -4.26 9.86 -3.26
C ILE A 104 -3.73 10.05 -1.86
N ASN A 105 -4.03 9.12 -0.96
CA ASN A 105 -3.59 9.20 0.44
C ASN A 105 -3.62 7.83 1.15
N GLY A 106 -3.39 7.84 2.45
CA GLY A 106 -3.52 6.66 3.32
C GLY A 106 -4.98 6.29 3.62
N SER A 107 -5.19 5.06 4.09
CA SER A 107 -6.51 4.45 4.30
C SER A 107 -7.47 5.31 5.11
N ASN A 108 -7.06 5.83 6.27
CA ASN A 108 -7.93 6.65 7.13
C ASN A 108 -8.53 7.87 6.40
N THR A 109 -7.70 8.56 5.59
CA THR A 109 -8.16 9.71 4.78
C THR A 109 -9.13 9.26 3.70
N MET A 110 -8.82 8.14 3.05
CA MET A 110 -9.59 7.64 1.92
C MET A 110 -10.94 7.06 2.35
N TYR A 111 -10.98 6.33 3.46
CA TYR A 111 -12.26 5.90 4.07
C TYR A 111 -13.08 7.09 4.57
N ALA A 112 -12.46 8.08 5.19
CA ALA A 112 -13.17 9.30 5.56
C ALA A 112 -13.78 10.03 4.36
N ALA A 113 -13.06 10.08 3.21
CA ALA A 113 -13.60 10.64 1.98
C ALA A 113 -14.78 9.82 1.43
N LYS A 114 -14.67 8.48 1.43
CA LYS A 114 -15.75 7.58 1.04
C LYS A 114 -16.99 7.77 1.92
N ASN A 115 -16.82 7.75 3.25
CA ASN A 115 -17.92 7.88 4.22
C ASN A 115 -18.62 9.25 4.14
N MET A 116 -17.94 10.28 3.63
CA MET A 116 -18.55 11.57 3.31
C MET A 116 -19.27 11.59 1.95
N GLY A 117 -19.33 10.49 1.22
CA GLY A 117 -19.87 10.43 -0.14
C GLY A 117 -19.03 11.23 -1.15
N ALA A 118 -17.73 11.45 -0.87
CA ALA A 118 -16.86 12.24 -1.73
C ALA A 118 -16.17 11.43 -2.84
N THR A 119 -16.43 10.13 -2.92
CA THR A 119 -15.83 9.24 -3.92
C THR A 119 -16.89 8.42 -4.64
N VAL A 120 -16.55 7.92 -5.83
CA VAL A 120 -17.37 7.00 -6.63
C VAL A 120 -16.57 5.73 -6.96
N PRO A 121 -17.23 4.63 -7.36
CA PRO A 121 -16.55 3.45 -7.85
C PRO A 121 -15.56 3.74 -8.98
N LEU A 122 -14.42 3.05 -8.94
CA LEU A 122 -13.33 3.20 -9.91
C LEU A 122 -13.42 2.19 -11.06
N ASP A 123 -14.16 1.10 -10.92
CA ASP A 123 -14.14 0.00 -11.88
C ASP A 123 -14.62 0.41 -13.28
N ASP A 124 -15.61 1.29 -13.37
CA ASP A 124 -16.09 1.88 -14.63
C ASP A 124 -15.23 3.07 -15.15
N LYS A 125 -14.16 3.42 -14.45
CA LYS A 125 -13.20 4.45 -14.83
C LYS A 125 -11.90 3.87 -15.39
N LEU A 126 -11.66 2.55 -15.18
CA LEU A 126 -10.46 1.87 -15.64
C LEU A 126 -10.67 1.34 -17.06
N ILE A 127 -9.84 1.79 -18.00
CA ILE A 127 -10.00 1.52 -19.45
C ILE A 127 -8.88 0.62 -19.97
N LEU A 128 -7.62 0.86 -19.54
CA LEU A 128 -6.47 0.16 -20.11
C LEU A 128 -6.44 -1.32 -19.71
N PRO A 129 -6.32 -2.26 -20.65
CA PRO A 129 -6.27 -3.70 -20.35
C PRO A 129 -5.17 -4.09 -19.39
N GLU A 130 -4.02 -3.40 -19.44
CA GLU A 130 -2.93 -3.62 -18.48
C GLU A 130 -3.28 -3.16 -17.05
N VAL A 131 -4.29 -2.31 -16.88
CA VAL A 131 -4.79 -1.86 -15.57
C VAL A 131 -5.91 -2.77 -15.07
N THR A 132 -6.80 -3.17 -15.96
CA THR A 132 -7.99 -3.98 -15.61
C THR A 132 -7.74 -5.48 -15.53
N ASN A 133 -6.58 -5.98 -16.00
CA ASN A 133 -6.24 -7.38 -15.93
C ASN A 133 -5.57 -7.71 -14.58
N PRO A 134 -6.22 -8.51 -13.71
CA PRO A 134 -5.70 -8.85 -12.39
C PRO A 134 -4.36 -9.60 -12.42
N LYS A 135 -3.99 -10.26 -13.51
CA LYS A 135 -2.71 -10.97 -13.65
C LYS A 135 -1.48 -10.06 -13.51
N PHE A 136 -1.62 -8.77 -13.76
CA PHE A 136 -0.54 -7.81 -13.58
C PHE A 136 -0.42 -7.31 -12.13
N TRP A 137 -1.34 -7.67 -11.25
CA TRP A 137 -1.35 -7.27 -9.84
C TRP A 137 -0.94 -8.45 -8.95
N TYR A 138 -0.41 -8.16 -7.78
CA TYR A 138 0.06 -9.22 -6.88
C TYR A 138 -1.06 -10.16 -6.40
N THR A 139 -2.28 -9.70 -6.41
CA THR A 139 -3.51 -10.46 -6.11
C THR A 139 -3.80 -11.55 -7.14
N GLN A 140 -3.42 -11.36 -8.40
CA GLN A 140 -3.50 -12.25 -9.56
C GLN A 140 -4.90 -12.66 -10.02
N ASP A 141 -5.89 -12.70 -9.15
CA ASP A 141 -7.26 -13.16 -9.40
C ASP A 141 -8.31 -12.03 -9.31
N HIS A 142 -7.96 -10.92 -8.69
CA HIS A 142 -8.81 -9.73 -8.56
C HIS A 142 -7.98 -8.44 -8.58
N LEU A 143 -8.64 -7.31 -8.80
CA LEU A 143 -8.00 -6.00 -8.71
C LEU A 143 -7.86 -5.58 -7.24
N PRO A 144 -6.79 -4.84 -6.87
CA PRO A 144 -6.48 -4.49 -5.50
C PRO A 144 -7.37 -3.36 -4.95
N TYR A 145 -8.64 -3.66 -4.74
CA TYR A 145 -9.57 -2.78 -4.02
C TYR A 145 -9.57 -3.06 -2.53
N LEU A 146 -9.69 -2.00 -1.72
CA LEU A 146 -9.81 -2.09 -0.26
C LEU A 146 -11.25 -2.33 0.19
N ASP A 147 -12.22 -1.90 -0.61
CA ASP A 147 -13.64 -1.93 -0.29
C ASP A 147 -14.46 -2.69 -1.35
N LYS A 148 -15.59 -3.23 -0.93
CA LYS A 148 -16.47 -4.03 -1.82
C LYS A 148 -17.10 -3.19 -2.93
N GLU A 149 -17.35 -1.92 -2.65
CA GLU A 149 -17.93 -0.96 -3.58
C GLU A 149 -16.92 -0.41 -4.60
N LYS A 150 -15.64 -0.80 -4.47
CA LYS A 150 -14.55 -0.48 -5.40
C LYS A 150 -14.22 1.02 -5.54
N HIS A 151 -14.40 1.78 -4.48
CA HIS A 151 -14.04 3.20 -4.44
C HIS A 151 -12.54 3.42 -4.23
N LEU A 152 -11.87 2.52 -3.51
CA LEU A 152 -10.51 2.68 -2.99
C LEU A 152 -9.59 1.63 -3.60
N PHE A 153 -8.74 2.05 -4.54
CA PHE A 153 -7.77 1.18 -5.20
C PHE A 153 -6.38 1.43 -4.61
N TYR A 154 -5.70 0.38 -4.10
CA TYR A 154 -4.33 0.51 -3.61
C TYR A 154 -3.32 0.05 -4.66
N PHE A 155 -2.28 0.84 -4.87
CA PHE A 155 -1.26 0.59 -5.89
C PHE A 155 0.14 0.34 -5.32
N TYR A 156 0.32 0.40 -4.01
CA TYR A 156 1.48 -0.14 -3.30
C TYR A 156 1.09 -1.40 -2.55
N ALA A 157 2.01 -2.37 -2.49
CA ALA A 157 1.88 -3.55 -1.65
C ALA A 157 3.29 -4.02 -1.27
N TYR A 158 3.83 -3.49 -0.20
CA TYR A 158 5.17 -3.83 0.27
C TYR A 158 5.13 -4.36 1.70
N PRO A 159 6.02 -5.33 2.02
CA PRO A 159 6.11 -5.87 3.37
C PRO A 159 6.46 -4.79 4.37
N ASN A 160 5.73 -4.72 5.45
CA ASN A 160 6.13 -3.98 6.63
C ASN A 160 6.63 -4.98 7.68
N ARG A 161 7.93 -4.93 7.95
CA ARG A 161 8.59 -5.80 8.92
C ARG A 161 8.79 -5.04 10.20
N ASP A 162 8.24 -5.56 11.29
CA ASP A 162 8.20 -4.83 12.56
C ASP A 162 9.54 -4.84 13.31
N ILE A 163 10.39 -5.85 13.08
CA ILE A 163 11.65 -6.01 13.83
C ILE A 163 12.83 -5.58 12.97
N ALA A 164 13.60 -4.63 13.49
CA ALA A 164 14.90 -4.24 12.94
C ALA A 164 16.01 -4.59 13.97
N ILE A 165 17.16 -5.04 13.47
CA ILE A 165 18.32 -5.43 14.28
C ILE A 165 19.58 -4.70 13.86
N ASN A 166 20.46 -4.43 14.81
CA ASN A 166 21.85 -4.06 14.55
C ASN A 166 22.64 -5.36 14.26
N THR A 167 23.14 -5.51 13.02
CA THR A 167 23.74 -6.75 12.54
C THR A 167 25.15 -7.01 13.09
N ASP A 168 25.78 -6.03 13.72
CA ASP A 168 27.03 -6.22 14.45
C ASP A 168 26.83 -6.97 15.77
N LEU A 169 25.61 -6.84 16.37
CA LEU A 169 25.29 -7.34 17.71
C LEU A 169 24.29 -8.51 17.70
N VAL A 170 23.43 -8.60 16.70
CA VAL A 170 22.47 -9.68 16.48
C VAL A 170 22.64 -10.18 15.05
N LYS A 171 23.05 -11.43 14.88
CA LYS A 171 23.30 -11.97 13.54
C LYS A 171 22.01 -12.18 12.77
N PRO A 172 22.02 -11.89 11.44
CA PRO A 172 20.90 -12.27 10.58
C PRO A 172 20.56 -13.76 10.76
N GLY A 173 19.28 -14.07 10.97
CA GLY A 173 18.81 -15.45 11.21
C GLY A 173 18.79 -15.90 12.68
N GLU A 174 19.32 -15.14 13.64
CA GLU A 174 19.18 -15.46 15.09
C GLU A 174 17.74 -15.28 15.59
N ILE A 175 17.02 -14.32 14.99
CA ILE A 175 15.59 -14.08 15.23
C ILE A 175 14.86 -14.51 13.97
N GLN A 176 14.00 -15.53 14.08
CA GLN A 176 13.22 -16.08 12.97
C GLN A 176 11.71 -16.10 13.29
N SER A 177 11.35 -15.77 14.54
CA SER A 177 9.99 -15.82 15.06
C SER A 177 9.80 -14.74 16.10
N TRP A 178 8.56 -14.26 16.27
CA TRP A 178 8.19 -13.41 17.39
C TRP A 178 8.58 -14.03 18.75
N GLN A 179 8.43 -15.36 18.89
CA GLN A 179 8.78 -16.08 20.11
C GLN A 179 10.28 -16.00 20.46
N ASP A 180 11.15 -15.77 19.48
CA ASP A 180 12.59 -15.62 19.74
C ASP A 180 12.91 -14.38 20.58
N LEU A 181 12.07 -13.34 20.56
CA LEU A 181 12.23 -12.16 21.42
C LEU A 181 12.10 -12.49 22.91
N LEU A 182 11.53 -13.64 23.26
CA LEU A 182 11.42 -14.10 24.65
C LEU A 182 12.69 -14.81 25.18
N LYS A 183 13.72 -15.00 24.34
CA LYS A 183 14.98 -15.62 24.75
C LYS A 183 15.69 -14.75 25.80
N PRO A 184 16.23 -15.33 26.87
CA PRO A 184 16.86 -14.56 27.97
C PRO A 184 17.99 -13.64 27.53
N GLN A 185 18.69 -13.98 26.44
CA GLN A 185 19.79 -13.18 25.89
C GLN A 185 19.36 -11.79 25.39
N TYR A 186 18.07 -11.58 25.14
CA TYR A 186 17.52 -10.29 24.66
C TYR A 186 16.92 -9.43 25.77
N LYS A 187 16.97 -9.89 27.03
CA LYS A 187 16.50 -9.12 28.18
C LYS A 187 17.24 -7.78 28.28
N GLY A 188 16.50 -6.67 28.37
CA GLY A 188 17.03 -5.30 28.40
C GLY A 188 17.61 -4.79 27.06
N LYS A 189 17.47 -5.55 25.97
CA LYS A 189 18.05 -5.23 24.65
C LYS A 189 17.03 -4.80 23.59
N ILE A 190 15.77 -4.66 23.97
CA ILE A 190 14.67 -4.37 23.05
C ILE A 190 14.13 -2.96 23.32
N VAL A 191 14.09 -2.14 22.30
CA VAL A 191 13.30 -0.91 22.27
C VAL A 191 12.07 -1.09 21.39
N TRP A 192 10.93 -0.63 21.86
CA TRP A 192 9.65 -0.77 21.16
C TRP A 192 8.97 0.58 21.03
N SER A 193 8.44 0.92 19.85
CA SER A 193 7.56 2.07 19.69
C SER A 193 6.31 1.87 20.55
N ASP A 194 5.97 2.86 21.39
CA ASP A 194 4.92 2.75 22.41
C ASP A 194 3.57 2.31 21.80
N PRO A 195 3.10 1.06 22.09
CA PRO A 195 1.83 0.56 21.57
C PRO A 195 0.59 1.16 22.26
N SER A 196 0.76 1.82 23.40
CA SER A 196 -0.34 2.38 24.19
C SER A 196 -0.90 3.70 23.63
N ILE A 197 -0.29 4.22 22.57
CA ILE A 197 -0.72 5.42 21.84
C ILE A 197 -0.80 5.14 20.34
N PHE A 198 -1.61 5.93 19.62
CA PHE A 198 -1.69 5.82 18.17
C PHE A 198 -0.33 6.11 17.51
N GLY A 199 0.11 5.22 16.63
CA GLY A 199 1.37 5.30 15.92
C GLY A 199 1.82 3.93 15.41
N SER A 200 3.08 3.83 14.96
CA SER A 200 3.63 2.57 14.43
C SER A 200 3.59 1.43 15.43
N GLY A 201 3.87 1.70 16.71
CA GLY A 201 3.79 0.69 17.77
C GLY A 201 2.41 0.08 17.94
N PHE A 202 1.37 0.94 18.00
CA PHE A 202 -0.02 0.49 18.09
C PHE A 202 -0.45 -0.25 16.81
N ASN A 203 -0.10 0.27 15.65
CA ASN A 203 -0.48 -0.34 14.38
C ASN A 203 0.12 -1.75 14.23
N GLY A 204 1.42 -1.92 14.53
CA GLY A 204 2.07 -3.22 14.53
C GLY A 204 1.44 -4.19 15.53
N PHE A 205 1.26 -3.76 16.79
CA PHE A 205 0.62 -4.56 17.84
C PHE A 205 -0.75 -5.09 17.42
N ALA A 206 -1.61 -4.19 16.94
CA ALA A 206 -2.96 -4.54 16.57
C ALA A 206 -3.02 -5.43 15.32
N THR A 207 -2.20 -5.12 14.28
CA THR A 207 -2.14 -5.92 13.06
C THR A 207 -1.62 -7.33 13.33
N ASN A 208 -0.61 -7.46 14.20
CA ASN A 208 -0.04 -8.76 14.56
C ASN A 208 -1.03 -9.65 15.33
N LEU A 209 -1.86 -9.06 16.20
CA LEU A 209 -2.94 -9.79 16.87
C LEU A 209 -4.05 -10.19 15.90
N MET A 210 -4.49 -9.29 15.03
CA MET A 210 -5.57 -9.55 14.07
C MET A 210 -5.18 -10.61 13.04
N SER A 211 -3.93 -10.58 12.56
CA SER A 211 -3.39 -11.57 11.62
C SER A 211 -2.91 -12.87 12.28
N LYS A 212 -3.03 -12.95 13.62
CA LYS A 212 -2.57 -14.10 14.42
C LYS A 212 -1.08 -14.41 14.23
N MET A 213 -0.27 -13.43 13.89
CA MET A 213 1.20 -13.54 13.92
C MET A 213 1.72 -13.60 15.36
N THR A 214 0.99 -12.93 16.28
CA THR A 214 1.19 -13.00 17.73
C THR A 214 -0.15 -13.21 18.43
N ASP A 215 -0.10 -13.42 19.73
CA ASP A 215 -1.27 -13.45 20.61
C ASP A 215 -1.06 -12.59 21.86
N GLU A 216 -2.11 -12.40 22.63
CA GLU A 216 -2.08 -11.62 23.86
C GLU A 216 -1.11 -12.20 24.89
N ASN A 217 -1.03 -13.53 24.99
CA ASN A 217 -0.13 -14.21 25.91
C ASN A 217 1.35 -13.95 25.59
N PHE A 218 1.70 -13.89 24.30
CA PHE A 218 3.04 -13.47 23.86
C PHE A 218 3.41 -12.10 24.42
N TYR A 219 2.56 -11.09 24.27
CA TYR A 219 2.84 -9.73 24.74
C TYR A 219 2.92 -9.64 26.25
N ARG A 220 2.05 -10.33 26.98
CA ARG A 220 2.09 -10.39 28.46
C ARG A 220 3.40 -11.01 28.94
N ARG A 221 3.83 -12.10 28.34
CA ARG A 221 5.13 -12.75 28.64
C ARG A 221 6.30 -11.84 28.31
N LEU A 222 6.26 -11.18 27.16
CA LEU A 222 7.31 -10.25 26.70
C LEU A 222 7.53 -9.13 27.72
N VAL A 223 6.46 -8.45 28.13
CA VAL A 223 6.51 -7.37 29.13
C VAL A 223 6.99 -7.87 30.49
N ALA A 224 6.59 -9.08 30.89
CA ALA A 224 6.98 -9.65 32.18
C ALA A 224 8.44 -10.10 32.24
N THR A 225 9.06 -10.49 31.11
CA THR A 225 10.36 -11.17 31.13
C THR A 225 11.49 -10.39 30.47
N GLN A 226 11.23 -9.47 29.53
CA GLN A 226 12.26 -8.91 28.65
C GLN A 226 12.77 -7.51 29.03
N GLU A 227 12.20 -6.85 30.01
CA GLU A 227 12.63 -5.49 30.40
C GLU A 227 12.73 -4.54 29.19
N ILE A 228 11.68 -4.53 28.36
CA ILE A 228 11.65 -3.70 27.15
C ILE A 228 11.57 -2.21 27.49
N THR A 229 12.22 -1.39 26.65
CA THR A 229 12.12 0.07 26.73
C THR A 229 11.10 0.57 25.71
N LEU A 230 10.13 1.38 26.14
CA LEU A 230 9.20 2.05 25.24
C LEU A 230 9.73 3.42 24.82
N SER A 231 9.49 3.80 23.56
CA SER A 231 9.80 5.14 23.04
C SER A 231 8.70 5.66 22.15
N ARG A 232 8.46 6.96 22.24
CA ARG A 232 7.57 7.74 21.34
C ARG A 232 8.34 8.51 20.27
N ASN A 233 9.66 8.47 20.33
CA ASN A 233 10.55 9.16 19.40
C ASN A 233 11.20 8.12 18.46
N LEU A 234 10.62 7.94 17.29
CA LEU A 234 11.06 6.96 16.30
C LEU A 234 12.48 7.25 15.78
N ARG A 235 12.86 8.51 15.64
CA ARG A 235 14.21 8.88 15.24
C ARG A 235 15.23 8.47 16.32
N GLN A 236 14.94 8.75 17.57
CA GLN A 236 15.78 8.32 18.69
C GLN A 236 15.93 6.79 18.76
N MET A 237 14.86 6.06 18.45
CA MET A 237 14.92 4.58 18.37
C MET A 237 15.90 4.13 17.28
N GLY A 238 15.86 4.76 16.09
CA GLY A 238 16.82 4.49 15.02
C GLY A 238 18.27 4.78 15.44
N GLU A 239 18.50 5.89 16.11
CA GLU A 239 19.83 6.24 16.65
C GLU A 239 20.32 5.25 17.71
N TRP A 240 19.45 4.81 18.62
CA TRP A 240 19.78 3.81 19.63
C TRP A 240 20.11 2.45 19.01
N LEU A 241 19.34 2.05 18.00
CA LEU A 241 19.60 0.82 17.26
C LEU A 241 20.94 0.90 16.52
N ALA A 242 21.21 2.00 15.80
CA ALA A 242 22.44 2.21 15.06
C ALA A 242 23.68 2.17 15.96
N ARG A 243 23.60 2.75 17.17
CA ARG A 243 24.69 2.78 18.15
C ARG A 243 24.76 1.51 19.02
N GLY A 244 23.88 0.54 18.84
CA GLY A 244 23.83 -0.70 19.60
C GLY A 244 23.36 -0.56 21.06
N LYS A 245 22.82 0.60 21.47
CA LYS A 245 22.22 0.76 22.80
C LYS A 245 21.08 -0.24 23.02
N TYR A 246 20.22 -0.39 22.01
CA TYR A 246 19.22 -1.44 21.90
C TYR A 246 19.43 -2.13 20.57
N PRO A 247 20.05 -3.32 20.55
CA PRO A 247 20.35 -4.01 19.28
C PRO A 247 19.12 -4.56 18.55
N ILE A 248 17.94 -4.47 19.18
CA ILE A 248 16.65 -4.86 18.62
C ILE A 248 15.67 -3.69 18.77
N ALA A 249 15.09 -3.24 17.67
CA ALA A 249 14.02 -2.24 17.66
C ALA A 249 12.75 -2.81 17.02
N VAL A 250 11.61 -2.57 17.65
CA VAL A 250 10.32 -3.07 17.15
C VAL A 250 9.38 -1.92 16.83
N ALA A 251 8.70 -2.03 15.70
CA ALA A 251 7.77 -1.05 15.13
C ALA A 251 8.41 0.34 14.96
N VAL A 252 9.69 0.37 14.59
CA VAL A 252 10.39 1.60 14.21
C VAL A 252 10.07 1.95 12.76
N GLU A 253 9.82 3.21 12.48
CA GLU A 253 9.45 3.67 11.14
C GLU A 253 10.61 3.51 10.14
N GLY A 254 10.31 3.01 8.92
CA GLY A 254 11.28 2.74 7.87
C GLY A 254 12.14 3.96 7.49
N ARG A 255 11.58 5.17 7.58
CA ARG A 255 12.34 6.41 7.34
C ARG A 255 13.45 6.63 8.36
N ALA A 256 13.18 6.40 9.64
CA ALA A 256 14.20 6.53 10.70
C ALA A 256 15.33 5.51 10.50
N ILE A 257 15.02 4.29 10.08
CA ILE A 257 16.01 3.27 9.74
C ILE A 257 16.79 3.65 8.49
N ALA A 258 16.11 4.09 7.42
CA ALA A 258 16.77 4.49 6.17
C ALA A 258 17.77 5.64 6.38
N GLU A 259 17.46 6.63 7.23
CA GLU A 259 18.39 7.70 7.60
C GLU A 259 19.66 7.14 8.26
N MET A 260 19.55 6.15 9.13
CA MET A 260 20.70 5.52 9.82
C MET A 260 21.53 4.65 8.87
N VAL A 261 20.87 3.85 8.03
CA VAL A 261 21.55 3.02 7.02
C VAL A 261 22.32 3.88 6.03
N ASN A 262 21.73 4.98 5.55
CA ASN A 262 22.39 5.94 4.68
C ASN A 262 23.59 6.62 5.35
N ALA A 263 23.60 6.71 6.67
CA ALA A 263 24.72 7.18 7.48
C ALA A 263 25.76 6.08 7.79
N GLY A 264 25.63 4.88 7.22
CA GLY A 264 26.57 3.78 7.36
C GLY A 264 26.27 2.80 8.53
N ALA A 265 25.11 2.86 9.16
CA ALA A 265 24.76 1.90 10.20
C ALA A 265 24.42 0.53 9.61
N HIS A 266 24.88 -0.53 10.27
CA HIS A 266 24.64 -1.92 9.89
C HIS A 266 23.30 -2.39 10.51
N ILE A 267 22.19 -2.07 9.84
CA ILE A 267 20.85 -2.42 10.28
C ILE A 267 20.17 -3.28 9.22
N ALA A 268 19.45 -4.31 9.66
CA ALA A 268 18.60 -5.14 8.80
C ALA A 268 17.23 -5.35 9.44
N TYR A 269 16.20 -5.47 8.60
CA TYR A 269 14.90 -5.97 9.04
C TYR A 269 14.88 -7.49 9.09
N VAL A 270 14.12 -8.03 10.03
CA VAL A 270 13.99 -9.47 10.23
C VAL A 270 12.79 -10.00 9.43
N ALA A 271 13.03 -11.00 8.58
CA ALA A 271 11.96 -11.79 7.99
C ALA A 271 11.56 -12.90 8.96
N LEU A 272 10.31 -12.87 9.42
CA LEU A 272 9.79 -13.84 10.39
C LEU A 272 9.05 -14.97 9.68
N LYS A 273 9.12 -16.18 10.23
CA LYS A 273 8.37 -17.36 9.73
C LYS A 273 6.85 -17.19 9.82
N GLU A 274 6.37 -16.36 10.73
CA GLU A 274 4.96 -15.98 10.82
C GLU A 274 4.53 -15.14 9.61
N GLY A 275 5.47 -14.47 8.95
CA GLY A 275 5.25 -13.59 7.80
C GLY A 275 5.35 -12.11 8.13
N ALA A 276 4.90 -11.28 7.20
CA ALA A 276 4.81 -9.83 7.33
C ALA A 276 3.44 -9.33 6.85
N TYR A 277 3.02 -8.17 7.29
CA TYR A 277 1.83 -7.58 6.71
C TYR A 277 2.19 -6.65 5.54
N LEU A 278 1.32 -6.59 4.54
CA LEU A 278 1.49 -5.68 3.41
C LEU A 278 0.95 -4.29 3.78
N SER A 279 1.79 -3.30 3.58
CA SER A 279 1.42 -1.90 3.71
C SER A 279 1.06 -1.31 2.36
N TYR A 280 0.02 -0.49 2.35
CA TYR A 280 -0.36 0.33 1.20
C TYR A 280 0.19 1.75 1.32
N SER A 281 0.71 2.11 2.50
CA SER A 281 1.14 3.49 2.83
C SER A 281 0.09 4.53 2.40
N ALA A 282 0.52 5.58 1.73
CA ALA A 282 -0.35 6.59 1.12
C ALA A 282 -0.59 6.33 -0.40
N GLY A 283 -0.54 5.07 -0.82
CA GLY A 283 -0.74 4.64 -2.20
C GLY A 283 -2.16 4.14 -2.48
N ILE A 284 -3.17 4.80 -1.93
CA ILE A 284 -4.58 4.52 -2.23
C ILE A 284 -5.13 5.65 -3.06
N ILE A 285 -5.69 5.34 -4.22
CA ILE A 285 -6.34 6.31 -5.10
C ILE A 285 -7.85 6.13 -5.07
N ALA A 286 -8.57 7.24 -5.12
CA ALA A 286 -10.00 7.32 -5.35
C ALA A 286 -10.36 8.37 -6.37
N PHE A 287 -11.47 8.16 -7.06
CA PHE A 287 -12.09 9.10 -7.99
C PHE A 287 -13.13 9.94 -7.25
N ALA A 288 -13.11 11.26 -7.41
CA ALA A 288 -14.05 12.14 -6.72
C ALA A 288 -15.47 12.02 -7.29
N ALA A 289 -16.48 12.11 -6.42
CA ALA A 289 -17.88 11.98 -6.78
C ALA A 289 -18.33 13.04 -7.77
N ASP A 290 -17.94 14.28 -7.58
CA ASP A 290 -18.33 15.41 -8.40
C ASP A 290 -17.09 16.02 -9.08
N ALA A 291 -16.29 15.18 -9.72
CA ALA A 291 -15.05 15.57 -10.38
C ALA A 291 -15.28 16.65 -11.45
N PRO A 292 -14.67 17.84 -11.34
CA PRO A 292 -14.83 18.91 -12.33
C PRO A 292 -14.30 18.53 -13.72
N HIS A 293 -13.30 17.64 -13.78
CA HIS A 293 -12.63 17.23 -15.03
C HIS A 293 -12.60 15.69 -15.13
N PRO A 294 -13.79 15.03 -15.30
CA PRO A 294 -13.89 13.57 -15.14
C PRO A 294 -13.13 12.77 -16.19
N ASN A 295 -12.96 13.30 -17.41
CA ASN A 295 -12.21 12.60 -18.47
C ASN A 295 -10.70 12.74 -18.26
N ALA A 296 -10.22 13.92 -17.88
CA ALA A 296 -8.82 14.13 -17.50
C ALA A 296 -8.44 13.27 -16.28
N ALA A 297 -9.35 13.14 -15.31
CA ALA A 297 -9.19 12.25 -14.17
C ALA A 297 -9.09 10.78 -14.59
N LYS A 298 -9.92 10.30 -15.52
CA LYS A 298 -9.81 8.95 -16.08
C LYS A 298 -8.45 8.72 -16.73
N VAL A 299 -7.97 9.68 -17.54
CA VAL A 299 -6.63 9.58 -18.16
C VAL A 299 -5.55 9.48 -17.10
N PHE A 300 -5.60 10.33 -16.07
CA PHE A 300 -4.62 10.34 -14.99
C PHE A 300 -4.62 9.03 -14.18
N VAL A 301 -5.80 8.53 -13.80
CA VAL A 301 -5.93 7.27 -13.03
C VAL A 301 -5.38 6.10 -13.83
N ASN A 302 -5.77 5.95 -15.10
CA ASN A 302 -5.28 4.87 -15.96
C ASN A 302 -3.76 4.96 -16.17
N TRP A 303 -3.21 6.17 -16.41
CA TRP A 303 -1.77 6.35 -16.49
C TRP A 303 -1.07 5.99 -15.17
N LEU A 304 -1.54 6.50 -14.03
CA LEU A 304 -0.87 6.22 -12.75
C LEU A 304 -0.88 4.73 -12.41
N LEU A 305 -1.94 4.01 -12.75
CA LEU A 305 -2.08 2.57 -12.51
C LEU A 305 -1.46 1.71 -13.62
N SER A 306 -1.05 2.29 -14.76
CA SER A 306 -0.33 1.59 -15.81
C SER A 306 1.08 1.16 -15.36
N ARG A 307 1.74 0.34 -16.17
CA ARG A 307 3.13 -0.06 -15.94
C ARG A 307 4.07 1.15 -15.84
N ASP A 308 3.91 2.13 -16.72
CA ASP A 308 4.72 3.36 -16.75
C ASP A 308 4.53 4.19 -15.47
N GLY A 309 3.26 4.48 -15.12
CA GLY A 309 2.93 5.29 -13.95
C GLY A 309 3.33 4.61 -12.64
N GLN A 310 3.14 3.31 -12.53
CA GLN A 310 3.57 2.56 -11.35
C GLN A 310 5.10 2.41 -11.28
N GLY A 311 5.78 2.27 -12.41
CA GLY A 311 7.24 2.32 -12.47
C GLY A 311 7.78 3.67 -11.98
N PHE A 312 7.14 4.77 -12.37
CA PHE A 312 7.44 6.11 -11.84
C PHE A 312 7.21 6.18 -10.32
N ALA A 313 6.03 5.80 -9.84
CA ALA A 313 5.67 5.86 -8.42
C ALA A 313 6.64 5.03 -7.55
N GLN A 314 7.02 3.84 -8.00
CA GLN A 314 7.96 2.96 -7.34
C GLN A 314 9.37 3.58 -7.24
N ARG A 315 9.89 4.16 -8.34
CA ARG A 315 11.19 4.86 -8.32
C ARG A 315 11.19 6.07 -7.39
N ALA A 316 10.07 6.81 -7.37
CA ALA A 316 9.93 8.03 -6.60
C ALA A 316 9.88 7.80 -5.09
N THR A 317 9.24 6.73 -4.65
CA THR A 317 9.00 6.44 -3.23
C THR A 317 9.86 5.33 -2.66
N LYS A 318 10.48 4.52 -3.52
CA LYS A 318 11.22 3.31 -3.15
C LYS A 318 10.32 2.21 -2.53
N TYR A 319 9.02 2.36 -2.56
CA TYR A 319 8.07 1.34 -2.13
C TYR A 319 7.69 0.43 -3.28
N MET A 320 7.50 -0.86 -2.98
CA MET A 320 7.12 -1.82 -4.00
C MET A 320 5.68 -1.60 -4.46
N SER A 321 5.50 -1.48 -5.78
CA SER A 321 4.18 -1.43 -6.39
C SER A 321 3.39 -2.71 -6.12
N ALA A 322 2.07 -2.60 -6.16
CA ALA A 322 1.17 -3.74 -6.20
C ALA A 322 1.19 -4.48 -7.55
N ARG A 323 1.82 -3.91 -8.60
CA ARG A 323 2.04 -4.64 -9.87
C ARG A 323 3.19 -5.65 -9.76
N ASN A 324 3.09 -6.71 -10.55
CA ASN A 324 4.11 -7.78 -10.62
C ASN A 324 5.05 -7.65 -11.82
N ASP A 325 4.72 -6.80 -12.78
CA ASP A 325 5.43 -6.67 -14.07
C ASP A 325 6.39 -5.48 -14.13
N ILE A 326 6.74 -4.91 -12.95
CA ILE A 326 7.66 -3.78 -12.82
C ILE A 326 8.97 -4.25 -12.19
N PRO A 327 10.14 -3.90 -12.77
CA PRO A 327 11.43 -4.20 -12.17
C PRO A 327 11.56 -3.60 -10.77
N THR A 328 12.09 -4.36 -9.83
CA THR A 328 12.28 -3.95 -8.43
C THR A 328 13.74 -3.82 -8.03
N GLU A 329 14.63 -4.63 -8.63
CA GLU A 329 16.03 -4.67 -8.29
C GLU A 329 16.73 -3.31 -8.52
N GLY A 330 17.50 -2.86 -7.53
CA GLY A 330 18.15 -1.54 -7.55
C GLY A 330 17.21 -0.33 -7.45
N ILE A 331 15.88 -0.54 -7.40
CA ILE A 331 14.88 0.50 -7.36
C ILE A 331 14.18 0.54 -6.00
N VAL A 332 13.68 -0.61 -5.54
CA VAL A 332 12.94 -0.76 -4.28
C VAL A 332 13.94 -1.02 -3.15
N ASN A 333 13.69 -0.45 -1.98
CA ASN A 333 14.46 -0.80 -0.79
C ASN A 333 14.32 -2.30 -0.50
N PRO A 334 15.42 -3.02 -0.22
CA PRO A 334 15.37 -4.47 0.00
C PRO A 334 14.34 -4.92 1.03
N GLU A 335 14.19 -4.17 2.11
CA GLU A 335 13.21 -4.44 3.16
C GLU A 335 11.76 -4.28 2.72
N SER A 336 11.53 -3.51 1.66
CA SER A 336 10.20 -3.29 1.06
C SER A 336 9.89 -4.25 -0.09
N MET A 337 10.77 -5.19 -0.39
CA MET A 337 10.55 -6.18 -1.45
C MET A 337 9.74 -7.38 -0.93
N ARG A 338 8.72 -7.77 -1.70
CA ARG A 338 8.08 -9.08 -1.53
C ARG A 338 9.04 -10.14 -2.06
N VAL A 339 9.24 -11.21 -1.32
CA VAL A 339 10.10 -12.33 -1.71
C VAL A 339 9.27 -13.61 -1.90
N PRO A 340 9.63 -14.46 -2.88
CA PRO A 340 8.92 -15.73 -3.08
C PRO A 340 8.97 -16.60 -1.83
N GLY A 341 7.82 -17.19 -1.46
CA GLY A 341 7.70 -18.10 -0.31
C GLY A 341 7.50 -17.43 1.05
N GLU A 342 7.67 -16.11 1.16
CA GLU A 342 7.29 -15.39 2.38
C GLU A 342 5.76 -15.25 2.48
N LYS A 343 5.22 -15.43 3.68
CA LYS A 343 3.79 -15.29 3.94
C LYS A 343 3.43 -13.83 4.16
N TYR A 344 2.41 -13.36 3.46
CA TYR A 344 1.94 -11.98 3.59
C TYR A 344 0.49 -11.93 4.04
N PHE A 345 0.21 -10.96 4.89
CA PHE A 345 -1.14 -10.62 5.35
C PHE A 345 -1.51 -9.22 4.87
N ILE A 346 -2.74 -9.01 4.51
CA ILE A 346 -3.28 -7.68 4.31
C ILE A 346 -3.40 -7.02 5.68
N ALA A 347 -2.92 -5.79 5.80
CA ALA A 347 -3.06 -5.03 7.04
C ALA A 347 -4.55 -4.78 7.33
N SER A 348 -5.10 -5.59 8.24
CA SER A 348 -6.53 -5.54 8.60
C SER A 348 -6.95 -4.24 9.30
N ASN A 349 -5.97 -3.47 9.82
CA ASN A 349 -6.20 -2.13 10.36
C ASN A 349 -6.46 -1.06 9.29
N THR A 350 -6.56 -1.46 8.03
CA THR A 350 -6.90 -0.57 6.91
C THR A 350 -8.34 -0.72 6.44
N THR A 351 -9.13 -1.62 7.06
CA THR A 351 -10.53 -1.84 6.72
C THR A 351 -11.46 -0.80 7.38
N GLU A 352 -12.61 -0.57 6.77
CA GLU A 352 -13.60 0.41 7.23
C GLU A 352 -14.06 0.15 8.68
N ASN A 353 -14.31 -1.10 9.03
CA ASN A 353 -14.76 -1.50 10.37
C ASN A 353 -13.67 -1.42 11.44
N TRP A 354 -12.41 -1.24 11.05
CA TRP A 354 -11.30 -1.20 12.00
C TRP A 354 -11.43 -0.06 13.00
N ILE A 355 -11.70 1.17 12.51
CA ILE A 355 -11.70 2.38 13.33
C ILE A 355 -12.84 2.35 14.36
N GLU A 356 -14.01 1.86 13.97
CA GLU A 356 -15.21 1.89 14.81
C GLU A 356 -15.27 0.70 15.77
N GLU A 357 -15.00 -0.50 15.29
CA GLU A 357 -15.25 -1.73 16.05
C GLU A 357 -14.02 -2.26 16.81
N HIS A 358 -12.84 -2.12 16.24
CA HIS A 358 -11.66 -2.81 16.75
C HIS A 358 -10.62 -1.89 17.40
N GLN A 359 -10.42 -0.69 16.89
CA GLN A 359 -9.38 0.21 17.36
C GLN A 359 -9.49 0.53 18.86
N PRO A 360 -10.66 0.85 19.43
CA PRO A 360 -10.79 1.13 20.87
C PRO A 360 -10.42 -0.07 21.74
N LYS A 361 -10.84 -1.28 21.35
CA LYS A 361 -10.56 -2.53 22.06
C LYS A 361 -9.06 -2.82 22.11
N TYR A 362 -8.39 -2.76 20.97
CA TYR A 362 -6.95 -3.03 20.91
C TYR A 362 -6.13 -1.94 21.59
N LEU A 363 -6.57 -0.68 21.56
CA LEU A 363 -5.91 0.40 22.30
C LEU A 363 -6.05 0.22 23.82
N ALA A 364 -7.20 -0.22 24.29
CA ALA A 364 -7.40 -0.54 25.73
C ALA A 364 -6.49 -1.70 26.16
N LEU A 365 -6.41 -2.77 25.36
CA LEU A 365 -5.53 -3.91 25.60
C LEU A 365 -4.05 -3.50 25.58
N ALA A 366 -3.62 -2.68 24.64
CA ALA A 366 -2.25 -2.17 24.59
C ALA A 366 -1.89 -1.33 25.83
N LYS A 367 -2.81 -0.46 26.28
CA LYS A 367 -2.63 0.30 27.53
C LYS A 367 -2.53 -0.59 28.77
N GLU A 368 -3.35 -1.63 28.84
CA GLU A 368 -3.31 -2.61 29.93
C GLU A 368 -1.96 -3.32 29.99
N ILE A 369 -1.48 -3.86 28.86
CA ILE A 369 -0.25 -4.66 28.81
C ILE A 369 1.00 -3.79 28.94
N PHE A 370 1.10 -2.69 28.22
CA PHE A 370 2.33 -1.87 28.12
C PHE A 370 2.33 -0.66 29.06
N GLY A 371 1.16 -0.24 29.58
CA GLY A 371 1.04 0.90 30.50
C GLY A 371 1.98 0.83 31.72
N PRO A 372 2.19 -0.33 32.36
CA PRO A 372 3.12 -0.49 33.49
C PRO A 372 4.59 -0.18 33.16
N LEU A 373 4.98 -0.12 31.89
CA LEU A 373 6.35 0.21 31.44
C LEU A 373 6.54 1.72 31.20
N ILE A 374 5.47 2.52 31.20
CA ILE A 374 5.56 3.96 30.93
C ILE A 374 6.14 4.65 32.16
N GLY A 375 7.30 5.31 31.96
CA GLY A 375 7.98 6.06 33.03
C GLY A 375 9.02 5.25 33.83
N ARG A 376 9.35 4.04 33.40
CA ARG A 376 10.49 3.27 33.89
C ARG A 376 11.80 3.66 33.25
#